data_6c31476474fd01792a59b5c5f8282a36
#
_entry.id   6c31476474fd01792a59b5c5f8282a36
#
_cell.length_a   1.000
_cell.length_b   1.000
_cell.length_c   1.000
_cell.angle_alpha   90.00
_cell.angle_beta   90.00
_cell.angle_gamma   90.00
#
_symmetry.space_group_name_H-M   'P 1'
#
loop_
_entity.id
_entity.type
_entity.pdbx_description
1 polymer ?
#
loop_
_entity_poly.entity_id
_entity_poly.type
_entity_poly.pdbx_seq_one_letter_code
_entity_poly.pdbx_strand_id
1 'polypeptide(L)' 'MIYVEEMECYRCDNHVQGFYDAINDWTVYECDECGWTYTDESEYE' A
#
# COMPACT_ATOMS: atom_id res chain seq x y z
N MET A 1 -9.10 5.04 -6.97
CA MET A 1 -7.84 4.36 -6.71
C MET A 1 -7.76 3.06 -7.49
N ILE A 2 -6.58 2.72 -7.92
CA ILE A 2 -6.35 1.55 -8.75
C ILE A 2 -5.56 0.53 -7.96
N TYR A 3 -6.02 -0.71 -7.98
CA TYR A 3 -5.30 -1.79 -7.32
C TYR A 3 -3.98 -2.03 -8.05
N VAL A 4 -2.89 -2.02 -7.30
CA VAL A 4 -1.57 -2.12 -7.90
C VAL A 4 -0.96 -3.49 -7.70
N GLU A 5 -0.85 -3.93 -6.44
CA GLU A 5 -0.21 -5.20 -6.18
C GLU A 5 -0.50 -5.65 -4.77
N GLU A 6 -0.10 -6.87 -4.49
CA GLU A 6 -0.19 -7.45 -3.17
C GLU A 6 1.18 -7.63 -2.59
N MET A 7 1.28 -7.46 -1.29
CA MET A 7 2.52 -7.78 -0.58
C MET A 7 2.15 -8.35 0.77
N GLU A 8 3.14 -8.81 1.49
CA GLU A 8 2.91 -9.42 2.78
C GLU A 8 3.22 -8.42 3.88
N CYS A 9 2.35 -8.39 4.87
CA CYS A 9 2.56 -7.54 6.03
C CYS A 9 3.64 -8.17 6.89
N TYR A 10 4.73 -7.45 7.08
CA TYR A 10 5.84 -8.01 7.84
C TYR A 10 5.55 -8.04 9.34
N ARG A 11 4.40 -7.52 9.75
CA ARG A 11 4.03 -7.53 11.15
C ARG A 11 3.17 -8.73 11.51
N CYS A 12 2.25 -9.09 10.64
CA CYS A 12 1.33 -10.18 10.94
C CYS A 12 1.29 -11.23 9.85
N ASP A 13 2.11 -11.09 8.82
CA ASP A 13 2.23 -12.09 7.75
C ASP A 13 0.96 -12.27 6.96
N ASN A 14 0.08 -11.30 6.97
CA ASN A 14 -1.13 -11.38 6.18
C ASN A 14 -0.98 -10.58 4.91
N HIS A 15 -1.95 -10.71 4.02
CA HIS A 15 -1.89 -10.01 2.75
C HIS A 15 -2.12 -8.53 2.92
N VAL A 16 -1.35 -7.75 2.21
CA VAL A 16 -1.49 -6.31 2.18
C VAL A 16 -1.85 -5.91 0.76
N GLN A 17 -2.85 -5.07 0.61
CA GLN A 17 -3.29 -4.60 -0.70
C GLN A 17 -2.75 -3.22 -0.97
N GLY A 18 -2.24 -3.03 -2.18
CA GLY A 18 -1.69 -1.75 -2.58
C GLY A 18 -2.59 -1.08 -3.59
N PHE A 19 -2.89 0.19 -3.35
CA PHE A 19 -3.74 0.98 -4.25
C PHE A 19 -3.00 2.23 -4.67
N TYR A 20 -3.03 2.51 -5.97
CA TYR A 20 -2.39 3.69 -6.47
C TYR A 20 -3.35 4.87 -6.42
N ASP A 21 -2.91 5.96 -5.82
CA ASP A 21 -3.71 7.18 -5.71
C ASP A 21 -3.15 8.20 -6.70
N ALA A 22 -3.87 8.36 -7.80
CA ALA A 22 -3.41 9.26 -8.85
C ALA A 22 -3.45 10.73 -8.44
N ILE A 23 -4.32 11.05 -7.50
CA ILE A 23 -4.44 12.43 -7.05
C ILE A 23 -3.20 12.84 -6.28
N ASN A 24 -2.74 11.97 -5.39
CA ASN A 24 -1.57 12.23 -4.56
C ASN A 24 -0.30 11.68 -5.16
N ASP A 25 -0.42 10.86 -6.19
CA ASP A 25 0.71 10.28 -6.90
C ASP A 25 1.55 9.40 -5.99
N TRP A 26 0.88 8.58 -5.22
CA TRP A 26 1.56 7.62 -4.36
C TRP A 26 0.75 6.34 -4.28
N THR A 27 1.35 5.30 -3.70
CA THR A 27 0.69 4.02 -3.51
C THR A 27 0.46 3.81 -2.02
N VAL A 28 -0.76 3.44 -1.66
CA VAL A 28 -1.12 3.22 -0.27
C VAL A 28 -1.33 1.72 -0.06
N TYR A 29 -0.66 1.19 0.95
CA TYR A 29 -0.77 -0.22 1.31
C TYR A 29 -1.50 -0.33 2.63
N GLU A 30 -2.42 -1.29 2.71
CA GLU A 30 -3.24 -1.50 3.89
C GLU A 30 -3.34 -2.98 4.22
N CYS A 31 -3.20 -3.29 5.49
CA CYS A 31 -3.36 -4.65 5.99
C CYS A 31 -4.67 -4.72 6.76
N ASP A 32 -5.53 -5.66 6.36
CA ASP A 32 -6.84 -5.80 6.97
C ASP A 32 -6.78 -6.42 8.35
N GLU A 33 -5.71 -7.12 8.65
CA GLU A 33 -5.66 -7.90 9.88
C GLU A 33 -5.19 -7.09 11.06
N CYS A 34 -4.08 -6.40 10.92
CA CYS A 34 -3.52 -5.67 12.04
C CYS A 34 -3.68 -4.16 11.91
N GLY A 35 -4.26 -3.70 10.82
CA GLY A 35 -4.47 -2.28 10.63
C GLY A 35 -3.24 -1.52 10.20
N TRP A 36 -2.21 -2.23 9.79
CA TRP A 36 -0.97 -1.59 9.36
C TRP A 36 -1.20 -0.89 8.02
N THR A 37 -0.65 0.31 7.90
CA THR A 37 -0.74 1.06 6.65
C THR A 37 0.62 1.62 6.30
N TYR A 38 0.83 1.81 5.02
CA TYR A 38 2.09 2.35 4.53
C TYR A 38 1.84 3.11 3.24
N THR A 39 2.44 4.28 3.12
CA THR A 39 2.32 5.10 1.93
C THR A 39 3.68 5.15 1.24
N ASP A 40 3.69 4.73 -0.01
CA ASP A 40 4.91 4.71 -0.81
C ASP A 40 4.87 5.86 -1.78
N GLU A 41 5.53 6.95 -1.45
CA GLU A 41 5.54 8.13 -2.29
C GLU A 41 6.61 7.98 -3.35
N SER A 42 6.19 8.11 -4.59
CA SER A 42 7.13 8.09 -5.71
C SER A 42 7.68 9.47 -5.93
N GLU A 43 8.99 9.56 -5.92
CA GLU A 43 9.63 10.83 -6.20
C GLU A 43 10.46 10.71 -7.45
N TYR A 44 10.26 11.66 -8.33
CA TYR A 44 11.02 11.70 -9.57
C TYR A 44 11.84 12.95 -9.62
N GLU A 45 12.98 12.80 -10.23
CA GLU A 45 13.87 13.94 -10.39
C GLU A 45 13.68 14.64 -11.70
#